data_a05bf55d8d8862a163c9776efc288e3c
#
_entry.id   a05bf55d8d8862a163c9776efc288e3c
#
_cell.length_a   1.000
_cell.length_b   1.000
_cell.length_c   1.000
_cell.angle_alpha   90.00
_cell.angle_beta   90.00
_cell.angle_gamma   90.00
#
_symmetry.space_group_name_H-M   'P 1'
#
loop_
_entity.id
_entity.type
_entity.pdbx_description
1 polymer ?
#
loop_
_entity_poly.entity_id
_entity_poly.type
_entity_poly.pdbx_seq_one_letter_code
_entity_poly.pdbx_strand_id
1 'polypeptide(L)'
;GDTERPMGLNMIEANSDKERHFIASSIIGLMYKLYDPHKTGIIGPRFEHAIRNGMLTVLDAIPDGTFIEVVQALQRPDFVQEMLPRVKDPIVRRYWTDQIAQTSDFHKSEVLDYIVSKFGRFVTDKMIRVIIGQGKSVINFRKAMDEGKILIVNLNKGRIGEENSNFLGLILVPRILMAALSRADIPEGQRRPFYLYVDEFQNFATPDFATILSEARKYKLNLTVANQFIGQMEEEVKNAIFGNVGTIMTFRTGVTDANFLQHEFTPTFNEADLLNIDKHNVYIKTIVNNEPVQPFSMDVTKDIKAEKAQRNDKLAEAIKQLSRLKYGRDVRLVESEIAERSQL
;
A
#
# COMPACT_ATOMS: atom_id res chain seq x y z
N GLY A 1 -3.49 -2.34 -14.95
CA GLY A 1 -2.68 -1.77 -15.97
C GLY A 1 -3.37 -1.53 -17.30
N ASP A 2 -4.00 -0.38 -17.46
CA ASP A 2 -4.39 0.11 -18.77
C ASP A 2 -3.24 0.99 -19.27
N THR A 3 -2.61 0.59 -20.38
CA THR A 3 -1.44 1.29 -20.93
C THR A 3 -1.80 2.45 -21.84
N GLU A 4 -3.06 2.52 -22.31
CA GLU A 4 -3.54 3.62 -23.16
C GLU A 4 -4.19 4.74 -22.33
N ARG A 5 -4.87 4.35 -21.25
CA ARG A 5 -5.53 5.29 -20.34
C ARG A 5 -5.18 4.96 -18.86
N PRO A 6 -3.94 5.24 -18.44
CA PRO A 6 -3.50 4.97 -17.08
C PRO A 6 -4.28 5.84 -16.07
N MET A 7 -4.58 5.23 -14.93
CA MET A 7 -5.14 5.94 -13.78
C MET A 7 -4.00 6.48 -12.92
N GLY A 8 -4.03 7.77 -12.60
CA GLY A 8 -3.02 8.39 -11.74
C GLY A 8 -3.12 7.93 -10.29
N LEU A 9 -1.97 7.59 -9.73
CA LEU A 9 -1.76 7.30 -8.31
C LEU A 9 -0.45 7.95 -7.87
N ASN A 10 -0.51 9.20 -7.44
CA ASN A 10 0.67 9.89 -6.92
C ASN A 10 1.01 9.34 -5.54
N MET A 11 2.14 8.64 -5.44
CA MET A 11 2.53 7.97 -4.20
C MET A 11 3.00 8.93 -3.11
N ILE A 12 3.35 10.18 -3.44
CA ILE A 12 3.77 11.20 -2.46
C ILE A 12 2.75 12.33 -2.25
N GLU A 13 1.58 12.28 -2.91
CA GLU A 13 0.53 13.29 -2.74
C GLU A 13 0.10 13.41 -1.27
N ALA A 14 0.18 14.61 -0.71
CA ALA A 14 -0.16 14.93 0.67
C ALA A 14 -0.91 16.25 0.76
N ASN A 15 -1.93 16.32 1.64
CA ASN A 15 -2.76 17.52 1.83
C ASN A 15 -2.40 18.30 3.11
N SER A 16 -1.50 17.76 3.94
CA SER A 16 -1.04 18.38 5.20
C SER A 16 0.38 17.94 5.53
N ASP A 17 1.07 18.69 6.39
CA ASP A 17 2.41 18.34 6.85
C ASP A 17 2.44 16.99 7.58
N LYS A 18 1.39 16.68 8.36
CA LYS A 18 1.24 15.38 9.00
C LYS A 18 1.20 14.24 7.97
N GLU A 19 0.46 14.42 6.88
CA GLU A 19 0.40 13.44 5.79
C GLU A 19 1.73 13.30 5.08
N ARG A 20 2.50 14.37 4.88
CA ARG A 20 3.84 14.33 4.27
C ARG A 20 4.79 13.41 5.02
N HIS A 21 4.84 13.54 6.35
CA HIS A 21 5.68 12.69 7.19
C HIS A 21 5.23 11.24 7.20
N PHE A 22 3.91 11.01 7.26
CA PHE A 22 3.35 9.66 7.20
C PHE A 22 3.68 8.97 5.85
N ILE A 23 3.49 9.68 4.74
CA ILE A 23 3.80 9.15 3.40
C ILE A 23 5.29 8.86 3.26
N ALA A 24 6.17 9.74 3.76
CA ALA A 24 7.60 9.50 3.74
C ALA A 24 7.97 8.22 4.50
N SER A 25 7.40 8.00 5.67
CA SER A 25 7.61 6.77 6.44
C SER A 25 7.05 5.55 5.72
N SER A 26 5.86 5.65 5.12
CA SER A 26 5.25 4.55 4.37
C SER A 26 6.07 4.14 3.15
N ILE A 27 6.68 5.09 2.43
CA ILE A 27 7.56 4.80 1.29
C ILE A 27 8.86 4.15 1.76
N ILE A 28 9.43 4.59 2.88
CA ILE A 28 10.57 3.93 3.49
C ILE A 28 10.22 2.49 3.89
N GLY A 29 9.07 2.29 4.54
CA GLY A 29 8.55 0.95 4.88
C GLY A 29 8.33 0.06 3.66
N LEU A 30 7.83 0.62 2.55
CA LEU A 30 7.72 -0.06 1.26
C LEU A 30 9.10 -0.53 0.76
N MET A 31 10.14 0.31 0.89
CA MET A 31 11.49 -0.05 0.46
C MET A 31 12.09 -1.17 1.33
N TYR A 32 11.87 -1.13 2.64
CA TYR A 32 12.23 -2.25 3.50
C TYR A 32 11.55 -3.54 3.03
N LYS A 33 10.25 -3.51 2.80
CA LYS A 33 9.48 -4.68 2.36
C LYS A 33 9.98 -5.28 1.05
N LEU A 34 10.36 -4.43 0.09
CA LEU A 34 10.80 -4.89 -1.23
C LEU A 34 12.27 -5.35 -1.26
N TYR A 35 13.15 -4.72 -0.48
CA TYR A 35 14.59 -4.90 -0.65
C TYR A 35 15.35 -5.32 0.61
N ASP A 36 14.77 -5.14 1.79
CA ASP A 36 15.43 -5.51 3.06
C ASP A 36 14.41 -5.93 4.13
N PRO A 37 13.57 -6.95 3.85
CA PRO A 37 12.49 -7.38 4.77
C PRO A 37 13.02 -7.87 6.12
N HIS A 38 14.28 -8.33 6.16
CA HIS A 38 14.92 -8.82 7.39
C HIS A 38 15.82 -7.78 8.07
N LYS A 39 15.81 -6.52 7.61
CA LYS A 39 16.61 -5.41 8.13
C LYS A 39 18.11 -5.76 8.22
N THR A 40 18.65 -6.32 7.17
CA THR A 40 20.06 -6.75 7.07
C THR A 40 21.02 -5.59 6.85
N GLY A 41 20.52 -4.36 6.71
CA GLY A 41 21.32 -3.14 6.50
C GLY A 41 21.41 -2.70 5.03
N ILE A 42 20.70 -3.39 4.13
CA ILE A 42 20.55 -2.95 2.73
C ILE A 42 19.84 -1.60 2.67
N ILE A 43 18.77 -1.45 3.45
CA ILE A 43 18.11 -0.17 3.69
C ILE A 43 18.53 0.32 5.07
N GLY A 44 19.15 1.50 5.15
CA GLY A 44 19.67 2.01 6.42
C GLY A 44 19.41 3.50 6.63
N PRO A 45 19.87 4.09 7.75
CA PRO A 45 19.56 5.47 8.11
C PRO A 45 19.93 6.52 7.05
N ARG A 46 21.01 6.31 6.30
CA ARG A 46 21.39 7.22 5.21
C ARG A 46 20.40 7.19 4.06
N PHE A 47 19.93 5.99 3.69
CA PHE A 47 18.88 5.79 2.70
C PHE A 47 17.60 6.50 3.12
N GLU A 48 17.13 6.24 4.33
CA GLU A 48 15.92 6.86 4.88
C GLU A 48 16.01 8.37 4.89
N HIS A 49 17.15 8.90 5.35
CA HIS A 49 17.39 10.34 5.42
C HIS A 49 17.36 11.01 4.04
N ALA A 50 18.00 10.40 3.04
CA ALA A 50 18.02 10.92 1.68
C ALA A 50 16.64 10.92 1.03
N ILE A 51 15.90 9.81 1.13
CA ILE A 51 14.54 9.71 0.59
C ILE A 51 13.60 10.70 1.27
N ARG A 52 13.64 10.81 2.58
CA ARG A 52 12.79 11.73 3.34
C ARG A 52 13.04 13.18 2.93
N ASN A 53 14.31 13.61 2.87
CA ASN A 53 14.64 14.98 2.45
C ASN A 53 14.31 15.23 0.98
N GLY A 54 14.58 14.27 0.09
CA GLY A 54 14.18 14.36 -1.32
C GLY A 54 12.68 14.54 -1.50
N MET A 55 11.88 13.75 -0.79
CA MET A 55 10.42 13.88 -0.83
C MET A 55 9.92 15.21 -0.30
N LEU A 56 10.40 15.65 0.87
CA LEU A 56 10.00 16.94 1.45
C LEU A 56 10.40 18.11 0.56
N THR A 57 11.56 18.04 -0.08
CA THR A 57 12.03 19.03 -1.06
C THR A 57 11.06 19.14 -2.24
N VAL A 58 10.69 18.03 -2.86
CA VAL A 58 9.76 18.01 -4.00
C VAL A 58 8.38 18.49 -3.59
N LEU A 59 7.87 18.04 -2.45
CA LEU A 59 6.56 18.45 -1.92
C LEU A 59 6.47 19.93 -1.60
N ASP A 60 7.58 20.59 -1.27
CA ASP A 60 7.63 22.04 -1.03
C ASP A 60 7.80 22.84 -2.33
N ALA A 61 8.63 22.35 -3.23
CA ALA A 61 9.13 23.12 -4.35
C ALA A 61 8.33 22.94 -5.64
N ILE A 62 7.70 21.79 -5.85
CA ILE A 62 7.02 21.44 -7.10
C ILE A 62 5.53 21.20 -6.85
N PRO A 63 4.64 22.10 -7.35
CA PRO A 63 3.20 21.84 -7.31
C PRO A 63 2.88 20.49 -7.97
N ASP A 64 2.10 19.66 -7.28
CA ASP A 64 1.72 18.32 -7.76
C ASP A 64 2.94 17.42 -8.12
N GLY A 65 4.09 17.63 -7.44
CA GLY A 65 5.29 16.84 -7.60
C GLY A 65 5.04 15.35 -7.34
N THR A 66 5.81 14.49 -8.00
CA THR A 66 5.69 13.05 -7.90
C THR A 66 7.01 12.40 -7.47
N PHE A 67 6.97 11.10 -7.28
CA PHE A 67 8.19 10.37 -6.94
C PHE A 67 9.24 10.39 -8.06
N ILE A 68 8.85 10.67 -9.30
CA ILE A 68 9.80 10.83 -10.41
C ILE A 68 10.74 12.01 -10.14
N GLU A 69 10.21 13.14 -9.70
CA GLU A 69 11.02 14.32 -9.34
C GLU A 69 11.87 14.07 -8.09
N VAL A 70 11.44 13.19 -7.17
CA VAL A 70 12.28 12.78 -6.04
C VAL A 70 13.53 12.04 -6.55
N VAL A 71 13.36 11.12 -7.50
CA VAL A 71 14.48 10.40 -8.11
C VAL A 71 15.39 11.37 -8.85
N GLN A 72 14.83 12.34 -9.60
CA GLN A 72 15.63 13.40 -10.27
C GLN A 72 16.41 14.25 -9.27
N ALA A 73 15.79 14.65 -8.15
CA ALA A 73 16.46 15.41 -7.11
C ALA A 73 17.66 14.66 -6.49
N LEU A 74 17.58 13.35 -6.40
CA LEU A 74 18.69 12.53 -5.91
C LEU A 74 19.80 12.32 -6.92
N GLN A 75 19.52 12.48 -8.23
CA GLN A 75 20.50 12.27 -9.31
C GLN A 75 21.13 13.58 -9.80
N ARG A 76 20.39 14.69 -9.75
CA ARG A 76 20.72 15.93 -10.44
C ARG A 76 20.86 17.11 -9.47
N PRO A 77 22.11 17.49 -9.14
CA PRO A 77 22.36 18.66 -8.26
C PRO A 77 21.80 19.98 -8.83
N ASP A 78 21.84 20.17 -10.15
CA ASP A 78 21.26 21.33 -10.84
C ASP A 78 19.75 21.44 -10.59
N PHE A 79 19.04 20.33 -10.70
CA PHE A 79 17.61 20.24 -10.45
C PHE A 79 17.25 20.61 -9.00
N VAL A 80 18.09 20.18 -8.04
CA VAL A 80 17.92 20.57 -6.63
C VAL A 80 18.16 22.07 -6.42
N GLN A 81 19.20 22.65 -7.02
CA GLN A 81 19.50 24.08 -6.88
C GLN A 81 18.35 24.97 -7.33
N GLU A 82 17.63 24.58 -8.38
CA GLU A 82 16.44 25.30 -8.84
C GLU A 82 15.26 25.23 -7.84
N MET A 83 15.18 24.15 -7.06
CA MET A 83 14.13 23.92 -6.07
C MET A 83 14.40 24.60 -4.73
N LEU A 84 15.66 24.71 -4.31
CA LEU A 84 16.05 25.18 -2.97
C LEU A 84 15.41 26.52 -2.54
N PRO A 85 15.24 27.54 -3.41
CA PRO A 85 14.58 28.78 -3.03
C PRO A 85 13.12 28.61 -2.59
N ARG A 86 12.45 27.53 -3.03
CA ARG A 86 11.05 27.25 -2.74
C ARG A 86 10.87 26.29 -1.54
N VAL A 87 11.96 25.66 -1.09
CA VAL A 87 11.92 24.75 0.09
C VAL A 87 11.69 25.58 1.34
N LYS A 88 10.60 25.31 2.04
CA LYS A 88 10.15 26.08 3.21
C LYS A 88 10.90 25.69 4.48
N ASP A 89 11.08 24.39 4.71
CA ASP A 89 11.74 23.88 5.91
C ASP A 89 13.26 24.14 5.86
N PRO A 90 13.81 24.93 6.81
CA PRO A 90 15.25 25.22 6.85
C PRO A 90 16.11 23.98 7.09
N ILE A 91 15.59 22.93 7.77
CA ILE A 91 16.32 21.69 8.04
C ILE A 91 16.46 20.90 6.74
N VAL A 92 15.38 20.80 5.96
CA VAL A 92 15.40 20.15 4.63
C VAL A 92 16.35 20.90 3.68
N ARG A 93 16.35 22.26 3.73
CA ARG A 93 17.29 23.07 2.92
C ARG A 93 18.74 22.79 3.30
N ARG A 94 19.06 22.77 4.62
CA ARG A 94 20.42 22.50 5.13
C ARG A 94 20.91 21.10 4.79
N TYR A 95 20.03 20.11 4.63
CA TYR A 95 20.44 18.81 4.13
C TYR A 95 21.19 18.91 2.81
N TRP A 96 20.71 19.73 1.87
CA TRP A 96 21.33 19.90 0.57
C TRP A 96 22.55 20.84 0.59
N THR A 97 22.43 21.97 1.30
CA THR A 97 23.49 23.01 1.30
C THR A 97 24.69 22.65 2.17
N ASP A 98 24.48 21.93 3.23
CA ASP A 98 25.52 21.63 4.22
C ASP A 98 25.95 20.15 4.14
N GLN A 99 25.01 19.21 4.35
CA GLN A 99 25.36 17.80 4.47
C GLN A 99 25.77 17.18 3.13
N ILE A 100 24.94 17.34 2.10
CA ILE A 100 25.26 16.83 0.77
C ILE A 100 26.41 17.62 0.15
N ALA A 101 26.43 18.96 0.25
CA ALA A 101 27.48 19.78 -0.34
C ALA A 101 28.87 19.48 0.23
N GLN A 102 28.99 19.16 1.52
CA GLN A 102 30.25 18.83 2.18
C GLN A 102 30.69 17.37 2.03
N THR A 103 29.80 16.49 1.54
CA THR A 103 30.15 15.09 1.26
C THR A 103 30.97 15.02 0.00
N SER A 104 32.03 14.19 -0.02
CA SER A 104 32.86 14.01 -1.24
C SER A 104 32.00 13.45 -2.39
N ASP A 105 32.31 13.84 -3.62
CA ASP A 105 31.52 13.42 -4.79
C ASP A 105 31.47 11.90 -4.97
N PHE A 106 32.54 11.20 -4.59
CA PHE A 106 32.57 9.74 -4.57
C PHE A 106 31.52 9.15 -3.62
N HIS A 107 31.47 9.63 -2.38
CA HIS A 107 30.46 9.13 -1.40
C HIS A 107 29.04 9.58 -1.71
N LYS A 108 28.86 10.74 -2.35
CA LYS A 108 27.54 11.17 -2.84
C LYS A 108 27.03 10.21 -3.89
N SER A 109 27.82 9.95 -4.93
CA SER A 109 27.39 9.06 -6.02
C SER A 109 27.09 7.66 -5.50
N GLU A 110 27.96 7.10 -4.64
CA GLU A 110 27.75 5.77 -4.08
C GLU A 110 26.42 5.63 -3.34
N VAL A 111 26.07 6.58 -2.45
CA VAL A 111 24.83 6.53 -1.68
C VAL A 111 23.61 6.85 -2.56
N LEU A 112 23.68 7.91 -3.37
CA LEU A 112 22.54 8.35 -4.18
C LEU A 112 22.27 7.40 -5.33
N ASP A 113 23.30 6.90 -6.02
CA ASP A 113 23.15 5.90 -7.08
C ASP A 113 22.58 4.59 -6.54
N TYR A 114 23.00 4.19 -5.34
CA TYR A 114 22.43 3.04 -4.68
C TYR A 114 20.91 3.21 -4.44
N ILE A 115 20.47 4.35 -3.91
CA ILE A 115 19.06 4.67 -3.70
C ILE A 115 18.31 4.66 -5.03
N VAL A 116 18.85 5.37 -6.01
CA VAL A 116 18.25 5.47 -7.35
C VAL A 116 18.10 4.11 -8.01
N SER A 117 19.10 3.21 -7.85
CA SER A 117 19.04 1.86 -8.43
C SER A 117 17.84 1.06 -7.93
N LYS A 118 17.38 1.28 -6.67
CA LYS A 118 16.21 0.60 -6.09
C LYS A 118 14.89 1.12 -6.65
N PHE A 119 14.81 2.41 -6.93
CA PHE A 119 13.62 3.04 -7.50
C PHE A 119 13.62 3.09 -9.03
N GLY A 120 14.80 3.07 -9.64
CA GLY A 120 14.97 3.26 -11.08
C GLY A 120 14.10 2.34 -11.92
N ARG A 121 13.95 1.08 -11.48
CA ARG A 121 13.08 0.11 -12.18
C ARG A 121 11.63 0.56 -12.28
N PHE A 122 11.06 1.20 -11.23
CA PHE A 122 9.68 1.66 -11.23
C PHE A 122 9.49 2.92 -12.08
N VAL A 123 10.53 3.74 -12.17
CA VAL A 123 10.54 4.94 -13.02
C VAL A 123 10.79 4.58 -14.49
N THR A 124 11.59 3.54 -14.77
CA THR A 124 11.88 3.07 -16.14
C THR A 124 10.78 2.18 -16.71
N ASP A 125 10.01 1.47 -15.87
CA ASP A 125 8.84 0.72 -16.32
C ASP A 125 7.75 1.68 -16.81
N LYS A 126 7.43 1.62 -18.11
CA LYS A 126 6.48 2.55 -18.74
C LYS A 126 5.11 2.51 -18.10
N MET A 127 4.61 1.33 -17.72
CA MET A 127 3.29 1.17 -17.12
C MET A 127 3.24 1.80 -15.72
N ILE A 128 4.24 1.54 -14.90
CA ILE A 128 4.31 2.10 -13.55
C ILE A 128 4.54 3.61 -13.61
N ARG A 129 5.47 4.07 -14.44
CA ARG A 129 5.79 5.49 -14.61
C ARG A 129 4.56 6.35 -14.91
N VAL A 130 3.71 5.93 -15.85
CA VAL A 130 2.50 6.70 -16.20
C VAL A 130 1.41 6.63 -15.13
N ILE A 131 1.48 5.70 -14.20
CA ILE A 131 0.59 5.62 -13.03
C ILE A 131 1.09 6.55 -11.92
N ILE A 132 2.35 6.40 -11.49
CA ILE A 132 2.90 7.15 -10.35
C ILE A 132 3.39 8.55 -10.69
N GLY A 133 3.62 8.84 -11.97
CA GLY A 133 4.08 10.14 -12.48
C GLY A 133 2.98 11.16 -12.73
N GLN A 134 1.72 10.82 -12.51
CA GLN A 134 0.64 11.81 -12.55
C GLN A 134 0.61 12.60 -11.24
N GLY A 135 0.58 13.93 -11.33
CA GLY A 135 0.68 14.84 -10.18
C GLY A 135 -0.45 14.67 -9.16
N LYS A 136 -1.61 14.20 -9.59
CA LYS A 136 -2.77 13.94 -8.71
C LYS A 136 -3.28 12.53 -8.87
N SER A 137 -3.63 11.92 -7.72
CA SER A 137 -4.38 10.67 -7.71
C SER A 137 -5.81 10.92 -8.18
N VAL A 138 -6.29 10.10 -9.11
CA VAL A 138 -7.66 10.27 -9.65
C VAL A 138 -8.73 9.75 -8.69
N ILE A 139 -8.36 8.91 -7.74
CA ILE A 139 -9.26 8.38 -6.72
C ILE A 139 -8.99 9.10 -5.40
N ASN A 140 -9.99 9.84 -4.94
CA ASN A 140 -10.01 10.34 -3.58
C ASN A 140 -10.62 9.28 -2.66
N PHE A 141 -9.75 8.53 -1.96
CA PHE A 141 -10.16 7.43 -1.09
C PHE A 141 -11.05 7.90 0.07
N ARG A 142 -10.78 9.09 0.64
CA ARG A 142 -11.61 9.68 1.69
C ARG A 142 -13.04 9.90 1.18
N LYS A 143 -13.20 10.53 0.03
CA LYS A 143 -14.50 10.77 -0.60
C LYS A 143 -15.20 9.44 -0.95
N ALA A 144 -14.45 8.44 -1.44
CA ALA A 144 -15.00 7.12 -1.75
C ALA A 144 -15.58 6.43 -0.49
N MET A 145 -14.92 6.57 0.66
CA MET A 145 -15.41 6.06 1.93
C MET A 145 -16.68 6.78 2.39
N ASP A 146 -16.64 8.10 2.40
CA ASP A 146 -17.72 8.93 2.94
C ASP A 146 -19.00 8.85 2.08
N GLU A 147 -18.86 8.74 0.76
CA GLU A 147 -19.96 8.53 -0.17
C GLU A 147 -20.41 7.04 -0.29
N GLY A 148 -19.69 6.12 0.33
CA GLY A 148 -19.99 4.67 0.26
C GLY A 148 -19.85 4.09 -1.13
N LYS A 149 -18.80 4.45 -1.84
CA LYS A 149 -18.49 3.88 -3.16
C LYS A 149 -17.92 2.48 -3.03
N ILE A 150 -18.18 1.65 -4.03
CA ILE A 150 -17.54 0.36 -4.20
C ILE A 150 -16.30 0.56 -5.08
N LEU A 151 -15.14 0.19 -4.55
CA LEU A 151 -13.86 0.26 -5.24
C LEU A 151 -13.32 -1.17 -5.43
N ILE A 152 -13.14 -1.59 -6.66
CA ILE A 152 -12.54 -2.88 -7.00
C ILE A 152 -11.18 -2.61 -7.66
N VAL A 153 -10.10 -3.06 -7.02
CA VAL A 153 -8.74 -2.92 -7.52
C VAL A 153 -8.23 -4.28 -7.96
N ASN A 154 -7.92 -4.41 -9.24
CA ASN A 154 -7.39 -5.65 -9.81
C ASN A 154 -5.87 -5.53 -10.02
N LEU A 155 -5.09 -6.13 -9.11
CA LEU A 155 -3.63 -6.22 -9.16
C LEU A 155 -3.19 -7.59 -9.71
N ASN A 156 -3.77 -8.04 -10.82
CA ASN A 156 -3.50 -9.35 -11.39
C ASN A 156 -2.02 -9.50 -11.82
N LYS A 157 -1.28 -10.34 -11.09
CA LYS A 157 0.15 -10.60 -11.31
C LYS A 157 0.46 -11.07 -12.74
N GLY A 158 -0.44 -11.84 -13.36
CA GLY A 158 -0.28 -12.32 -14.73
C GLY A 158 -0.36 -11.23 -15.81
N ARG A 159 -0.97 -10.07 -15.50
CA ARG A 159 -1.10 -8.95 -16.45
C ARG A 159 -0.07 -7.85 -16.24
N ILE A 160 0.27 -7.55 -15.01
CA ILE A 160 1.13 -6.40 -14.67
C ILE A 160 2.49 -6.82 -14.10
N GLY A 161 2.73 -8.12 -13.92
CA GLY A 161 3.90 -8.66 -13.26
C GLY A 161 3.75 -8.66 -11.72
N GLU A 162 4.43 -9.59 -11.07
CA GLU A 162 4.33 -9.76 -9.62
C GLU A 162 4.86 -8.54 -8.86
N GLU A 163 6.04 -8.06 -9.25
CA GLU A 163 6.69 -6.93 -8.57
C GLU A 163 5.91 -5.63 -8.71
N ASN A 164 5.36 -5.36 -9.90
CA ASN A 164 4.50 -4.21 -10.14
C ASN A 164 3.18 -4.32 -9.34
N SER A 165 2.61 -5.53 -9.24
CA SER A 165 1.43 -5.80 -8.41
C SER A 165 1.71 -5.50 -6.94
N ASN A 166 2.82 -6.03 -6.41
CA ASN A 166 3.22 -5.81 -5.02
C ASN A 166 3.51 -4.33 -4.76
N PHE A 167 4.24 -3.66 -5.65
CA PHE A 167 4.55 -2.24 -5.54
C PHE A 167 3.28 -1.37 -5.49
N LEU A 168 2.34 -1.58 -6.41
CA LEU A 168 1.08 -0.83 -6.41
C LEU A 168 0.24 -1.11 -5.15
N GLY A 169 0.19 -2.34 -4.68
CA GLY A 169 -0.51 -2.69 -3.45
C GLY A 169 0.11 -2.04 -2.21
N LEU A 170 1.44 -2.01 -2.13
CA LEU A 170 2.20 -1.33 -1.07
C LEU A 170 2.01 0.20 -1.05
N ILE A 171 1.57 0.80 -2.16
CA ILE A 171 1.16 2.21 -2.20
C ILE A 171 -0.32 2.36 -1.82
N LEU A 172 -1.18 1.52 -2.36
CA LEU A 172 -2.64 1.64 -2.20
C LEU A 172 -3.10 1.42 -0.76
N VAL A 173 -2.59 0.39 -0.09
CA VAL A 173 -3.05 0.03 1.26
C VAL A 173 -2.78 1.15 2.27
N PRO A 174 -1.56 1.72 2.40
CA PRO A 174 -1.31 2.86 3.28
C PRO A 174 -2.16 4.09 2.93
N ARG A 175 -2.40 4.35 1.64
CA ARG A 175 -3.24 5.48 1.22
C ARG A 175 -4.70 5.32 1.64
N ILE A 176 -5.25 4.12 1.56
CA ILE A 176 -6.60 3.82 2.06
C ILE A 176 -6.66 4.02 3.58
N LEU A 177 -5.65 3.54 4.30
CA LEU A 177 -5.56 3.69 5.75
C LEU A 177 -5.43 5.16 6.15
N MET A 178 -4.56 5.94 5.48
CA MET A 178 -4.42 7.38 5.71
C MET A 178 -5.75 8.12 5.46
N ALA A 179 -6.48 7.76 4.42
CA ALA A 179 -7.79 8.30 4.14
C ALA A 179 -8.79 7.97 5.27
N ALA A 180 -8.73 6.78 5.85
CA ALA A 180 -9.54 6.44 7.02
C ALA A 180 -9.16 7.28 8.24
N LEU A 181 -7.87 7.41 8.55
CA LEU A 181 -7.37 8.23 9.67
C LEU A 181 -7.74 9.71 9.53
N SER A 182 -7.77 10.24 8.30
CA SER A 182 -8.17 11.62 8.04
C SER A 182 -9.61 11.92 8.43
N ARG A 183 -10.46 10.89 8.66
CA ARG A 183 -11.84 11.00 9.14
C ARG A 183 -11.95 11.36 10.62
N ALA A 184 -10.83 11.67 11.27
CA ALA A 184 -10.81 12.19 12.64
C ALA A 184 -11.61 13.49 12.82
N ASP A 185 -11.79 14.26 11.75
CA ASP A 185 -12.60 15.49 11.71
C ASP A 185 -14.12 15.25 11.69
N ILE A 186 -14.57 13.98 11.47
CA ILE A 186 -15.97 13.59 11.53
C ILE A 186 -16.24 12.91 12.89
N PRO A 187 -17.33 13.27 13.61
CA PRO A 187 -17.75 12.54 14.81
C PRO A 187 -17.93 11.03 14.53
N GLU A 188 -17.51 10.19 15.47
CA GLU A 188 -17.47 8.73 15.27
C GLU A 188 -18.81 8.15 14.80
N GLY A 189 -19.93 8.61 15.39
CA GLY A 189 -21.28 8.15 15.05
C GLY A 189 -21.75 8.53 13.64
N GLN A 190 -21.09 9.52 13.01
CA GLN A 190 -21.40 9.97 11.65
C GLN A 190 -20.48 9.36 10.59
N ARG A 191 -19.41 8.67 10.99
CA ARG A 191 -18.51 7.99 10.06
C ARG A 191 -19.21 6.80 9.44
N ARG A 192 -19.29 6.76 8.12
CA ARG A 192 -19.85 5.62 7.40
C ARG A 192 -18.89 4.44 7.48
N PRO A 193 -19.33 3.22 7.83
CA PRO A 193 -18.49 2.03 7.76
C PRO A 193 -17.94 1.81 6.35
N PHE A 194 -16.65 1.51 6.25
CA PHE A 194 -16.00 1.12 5.02
C PHE A 194 -15.32 -0.22 5.21
N TYR A 195 -15.51 -1.14 4.28
CA TYR A 195 -15.01 -2.51 4.36
C TYR A 195 -13.88 -2.68 3.34
N LEU A 196 -12.68 -2.96 3.83
CA LEU A 196 -11.50 -3.22 3.02
C LEU A 196 -11.19 -4.71 3.05
N TYR A 197 -11.26 -5.35 1.89
CA TYR A 197 -10.87 -6.74 1.68
C TYR A 197 -9.54 -6.79 0.95
N VAL A 198 -8.56 -7.47 1.51
CA VAL A 198 -7.22 -7.61 0.91
C VAL A 198 -6.89 -9.09 0.81
N ASP A 199 -6.87 -9.58 -0.42
CA ASP A 199 -6.40 -10.93 -0.73
C ASP A 199 -4.87 -10.94 -0.88
N GLU A 200 -4.22 -12.07 -0.57
CA GLU A 200 -2.75 -12.20 -0.56
C GLU A 200 -2.07 -11.10 0.27
N PHE A 201 -2.63 -10.82 1.44
CA PHE A 201 -2.27 -9.69 2.30
C PHE A 201 -0.78 -9.65 2.64
N GLN A 202 -0.10 -10.79 2.77
CA GLN A 202 1.33 -10.87 3.07
C GLN A 202 2.22 -10.11 2.08
N ASN A 203 1.72 -9.85 0.85
CA ASN A 203 2.44 -9.08 -0.16
C ASN A 203 2.40 -7.57 0.10
N PHE A 204 1.43 -7.10 0.89
CA PHE A 204 1.14 -5.67 1.09
C PHE A 204 1.33 -5.21 2.53
N ALA A 205 1.54 -6.14 3.44
CA ALA A 205 1.73 -5.84 4.86
C ALA A 205 3.13 -5.28 5.12
N THR A 206 3.19 -4.12 5.76
CA THR A 206 4.41 -3.49 6.27
C THR A 206 4.33 -3.37 7.80
N PRO A 207 5.45 -3.23 8.53
CA PRO A 207 5.42 -3.01 9.97
C PRO A 207 4.58 -1.79 10.39
N ASP A 208 4.61 -0.70 9.61
CA ASP A 208 3.78 0.48 9.87
C ASP A 208 2.27 0.14 9.84
N PHE A 209 1.88 -0.86 9.04
CA PHE A 209 0.52 -1.35 8.98
C PHE A 209 0.04 -1.95 10.30
N ALA A 210 0.93 -2.59 11.05
CA ALA A 210 0.63 -3.16 12.35
C ALA A 210 0.11 -2.11 13.34
N THR A 211 0.76 -0.95 13.37
CA THR A 211 0.35 0.18 14.22
C THR A 211 -1.03 0.71 13.84
N ILE A 212 -1.34 0.71 12.55
CA ILE A 212 -2.61 1.24 12.02
C ILE A 212 -3.77 0.28 12.28
N LEU A 213 -3.52 -1.05 12.27
CA LEU A 213 -4.55 -2.05 12.57
C LEU A 213 -5.23 -1.82 13.91
N SER A 214 -4.47 -1.42 14.93
CA SER A 214 -4.99 -1.15 16.27
C SER A 214 -5.95 0.05 16.31
N GLU A 215 -5.81 1.00 15.38
CA GLU A 215 -6.57 2.25 15.36
C GLU A 215 -7.71 2.29 14.32
N ALA A 216 -7.67 1.46 13.29
CA ALA A 216 -8.58 1.52 12.14
C ALA A 216 -10.06 1.44 12.53
N ARG A 217 -10.40 0.68 13.59
CA ARG A 217 -11.75 0.53 14.11
C ARG A 217 -12.40 1.86 14.49
N LYS A 218 -11.67 2.78 15.12
CA LYS A 218 -12.17 4.10 15.54
C LYS A 218 -12.64 4.94 14.35
N TYR A 219 -12.05 4.70 13.18
CA TYR A 219 -12.36 5.42 11.95
C TYR A 219 -13.36 4.68 11.06
N LYS A 220 -14.01 3.63 11.59
CA LYS A 220 -14.96 2.77 10.87
C LYS A 220 -14.37 2.16 9.59
N LEU A 221 -13.08 1.84 9.61
CA LEU A 221 -12.45 0.99 8.62
C LEU A 221 -12.47 -0.45 9.14
N ASN A 222 -13.22 -1.31 8.49
CA ASN A 222 -13.32 -2.73 8.79
C ASN A 222 -12.42 -3.48 7.81
N LEU A 223 -11.50 -4.27 8.35
CA LEU A 223 -10.49 -4.95 7.55
C LEU A 223 -10.75 -6.45 7.54
N THR A 224 -10.77 -7.02 6.35
CA THR A 224 -10.73 -8.47 6.12
C THR A 224 -9.50 -8.77 5.29
N VAL A 225 -8.60 -9.57 5.83
CA VAL A 225 -7.38 -9.99 5.14
C VAL A 225 -7.41 -11.50 4.91
N ALA A 226 -6.92 -11.91 3.76
CA ALA A 226 -6.73 -13.31 3.41
C ALA A 226 -5.28 -13.56 3.01
N ASN A 227 -4.74 -14.70 3.41
CA ASN A 227 -3.40 -15.15 3.07
C ASN A 227 -3.35 -16.68 3.00
N GLN A 228 -2.41 -17.22 2.26
CA GLN A 228 -2.24 -18.66 2.10
C GLN A 228 -1.33 -19.27 3.18
N PHE A 229 -0.28 -18.54 3.60
CA PHE A 229 0.68 -19.01 4.59
C PHE A 229 0.98 -17.93 5.61
N ILE A 230 0.77 -18.23 6.90
CA ILE A 230 1.09 -17.33 8.01
C ILE A 230 2.61 -17.08 8.10
N GLY A 231 3.41 -18.10 7.81
CA GLY A 231 4.88 -18.02 7.84
C GLY A 231 5.50 -17.05 6.84
N GLN A 232 4.74 -16.54 5.86
CA GLN A 232 5.21 -15.48 4.94
C GLN A 232 5.09 -14.08 5.50
N MET A 233 4.44 -13.91 6.65
CA MET A 233 4.31 -12.61 7.31
C MET A 233 5.51 -12.36 8.22
N GLU A 234 5.94 -11.10 8.26
CA GLU A 234 6.89 -10.66 9.29
C GLU A 234 6.28 -10.83 10.69
N GLU A 235 7.09 -11.21 11.67
CA GLU A 235 6.63 -11.56 13.02
C GLU A 235 5.84 -10.41 13.67
N GLU A 236 6.29 -9.18 13.49
CA GLU A 236 5.62 -7.97 14.02
C GLU A 236 4.22 -7.80 13.42
N VAL A 237 4.07 -8.01 12.10
CA VAL A 237 2.78 -7.92 11.40
C VAL A 237 1.86 -9.06 11.83
N LYS A 238 2.40 -10.27 11.93
CA LYS A 238 1.66 -11.45 12.39
C LYS A 238 1.08 -11.22 13.78
N ASN A 239 1.90 -10.80 14.74
CA ASN A 239 1.47 -10.53 16.11
C ASN A 239 0.43 -9.41 16.16
N ALA A 240 0.57 -8.36 15.37
CA ALA A 240 -0.41 -7.28 15.30
C ALA A 240 -1.76 -7.76 14.74
N ILE A 241 -1.77 -8.60 13.72
CA ILE A 241 -3.01 -9.15 13.15
C ILE A 241 -3.71 -10.02 14.20
N PHE A 242 -3.06 -11.05 14.70
CA PHE A 242 -3.68 -11.99 15.63
C PHE A 242 -4.05 -11.36 16.99
N GLY A 243 -3.35 -10.30 17.40
CA GLY A 243 -3.71 -9.53 18.60
C GLY A 243 -4.89 -8.57 18.43
N ASN A 244 -5.30 -8.23 17.19
CA ASN A 244 -6.35 -7.24 16.95
C ASN A 244 -7.57 -7.77 16.20
N VAL A 245 -7.50 -8.95 15.56
CA VAL A 245 -8.65 -9.50 14.83
C VAL A 245 -9.66 -10.12 15.76
N GLY A 246 -10.92 -9.80 15.56
CA GLY A 246 -12.03 -10.40 16.32
C GLY A 246 -12.54 -11.70 15.72
N THR A 247 -12.21 -12.00 14.46
CA THR A 247 -12.64 -13.21 13.77
C THR A 247 -11.49 -13.82 13.01
N ILE A 248 -11.26 -15.12 13.24
CA ILE A 248 -10.29 -15.94 12.52
C ILE A 248 -11.07 -17.05 11.83
N MET A 249 -10.89 -17.18 10.51
CA MET A 249 -11.45 -18.28 9.72
C MET A 249 -10.29 -19.04 9.07
N THR A 250 -10.26 -20.34 9.23
CA THR A 250 -9.22 -21.17 8.62
C THR A 250 -9.83 -22.31 7.83
N PHE A 251 -9.32 -22.52 6.62
CA PHE A 251 -9.47 -23.74 5.85
C PHE A 251 -8.38 -24.73 6.26
N ARG A 252 -8.33 -25.89 5.64
CA ARG A 252 -7.25 -26.85 5.87
C ARG A 252 -5.89 -26.22 5.60
N THR A 253 -4.99 -26.32 6.56
CA THR A 253 -3.65 -25.70 6.55
C THR A 253 -2.54 -26.76 6.52
N GLY A 254 -1.31 -26.32 6.28
CA GLY A 254 -0.10 -27.13 6.47
C GLY A 254 0.34 -27.17 7.94
N VAL A 255 1.31 -28.05 8.26
CA VAL A 255 1.78 -28.33 9.63
C VAL A 255 2.23 -27.06 10.36
N THR A 256 3.04 -26.22 9.72
CA THR A 256 3.58 -24.99 10.36
C THR A 256 2.46 -24.06 10.80
N ASP A 257 1.47 -23.81 9.93
CA ASP A 257 0.36 -22.93 10.21
C ASP A 257 -0.62 -23.58 11.21
N ALA A 258 -0.86 -24.91 11.11
CA ALA A 258 -1.69 -25.65 12.08
C ALA A 258 -1.10 -25.57 13.49
N ASN A 259 0.23 -25.73 13.63
CA ASN A 259 0.91 -25.59 14.91
C ASN A 259 0.74 -24.19 15.52
N PHE A 260 0.80 -23.14 14.72
CA PHE A 260 0.53 -21.78 15.19
C PHE A 260 -0.95 -21.58 15.55
N LEU A 261 -1.87 -21.96 14.65
CA LEU A 261 -3.30 -21.68 14.78
C LEU A 261 -3.97 -22.51 15.88
N GLN A 262 -3.46 -23.69 16.25
CA GLN A 262 -4.07 -24.47 17.32
C GLN A 262 -4.24 -23.69 18.62
N HIS A 263 -3.31 -22.77 18.93
CA HIS A 263 -3.38 -21.93 20.13
C HIS A 263 -4.58 -20.97 20.10
N GLU A 264 -5.07 -20.62 18.91
CA GLU A 264 -6.24 -19.77 18.72
C GLU A 264 -7.56 -20.56 18.82
N PHE A 265 -7.54 -21.86 18.53
CA PHE A 265 -8.73 -22.71 18.44
C PHE A 265 -8.89 -23.69 19.61
N THR A 266 -7.88 -23.82 20.48
CA THR A 266 -7.94 -24.64 21.72
C THR A 266 -9.01 -24.07 22.69
N PRO A 267 -9.77 -24.94 23.41
CA PRO A 267 -9.67 -26.39 23.46
C PRO A 267 -10.53 -27.12 22.39
N THR A 268 -11.27 -26.42 21.54
CA THR A 268 -12.26 -27.03 20.64
C THR A 268 -11.63 -27.80 19.49
N PHE A 269 -10.59 -27.25 18.88
CA PHE A 269 -9.88 -27.88 17.78
C PHE A 269 -8.37 -27.86 18.05
N ASN A 270 -7.70 -28.96 17.73
CA ASN A 270 -6.27 -29.16 17.88
C ASN A 270 -5.57 -29.16 16.50
N GLU A 271 -4.24 -29.34 16.48
CA GLU A 271 -3.43 -29.37 15.26
C GLU A 271 -3.92 -30.43 14.25
N ALA A 272 -4.27 -31.64 14.72
CA ALA A 272 -4.75 -32.70 13.84
C ALA A 272 -6.07 -32.34 13.18
N ASP A 273 -6.97 -31.64 13.87
CA ASP A 273 -8.23 -31.16 13.32
C ASP A 273 -7.97 -30.14 12.21
N LEU A 274 -7.05 -29.18 12.41
CA LEU A 274 -6.68 -28.15 11.44
C LEU A 274 -6.05 -28.72 10.15
N LEU A 275 -5.28 -29.80 10.28
CA LEU A 275 -4.66 -30.51 9.16
C LEU A 275 -5.68 -31.30 8.33
N ASN A 276 -6.79 -31.71 8.93
CA ASN A 276 -7.77 -32.61 8.34
C ASN A 276 -9.15 -31.97 8.09
N ILE A 277 -9.24 -30.64 8.04
CA ILE A 277 -10.50 -29.96 7.69
C ILE A 277 -11.00 -30.44 6.33
N ASP A 278 -12.25 -30.84 6.27
CA ASP A 278 -12.90 -31.30 5.06
C ASP A 278 -12.98 -30.22 3.98
N LYS A 279 -13.06 -30.65 2.73
CA LYS A 279 -13.25 -29.74 1.60
C LYS A 279 -14.54 -28.94 1.80
N HIS A 280 -14.47 -27.62 1.56
CA HIS A 280 -15.55 -26.64 1.75
C HIS A 280 -15.99 -26.43 3.20
N ASN A 281 -15.25 -26.93 4.18
CA ASN A 281 -15.44 -26.58 5.58
C ASN A 281 -14.38 -25.59 6.06
N VAL A 282 -14.74 -24.83 7.08
CA VAL A 282 -13.86 -23.88 7.77
C VAL A 282 -14.06 -24.01 9.27
N TYR A 283 -12.99 -23.74 10.04
CA TYR A 283 -13.12 -23.48 11.47
C TYR A 283 -13.11 -21.99 11.70
N ILE A 284 -13.99 -21.56 12.62
CA ILE A 284 -14.23 -20.14 12.92
C ILE A 284 -14.05 -19.91 14.42
N LYS A 285 -13.21 -18.95 14.77
CA LYS A 285 -13.17 -18.30 16.08
C LYS A 285 -13.67 -16.88 15.89
N THR A 286 -14.64 -16.43 16.69
CA THR A 286 -15.23 -15.10 16.52
C THR A 286 -15.73 -14.52 17.85
N ILE A 287 -16.01 -13.24 17.83
CA ILE A 287 -16.59 -12.48 18.93
C ILE A 287 -17.99 -12.01 18.51
N VAL A 288 -19.01 -12.34 19.27
CA VAL A 288 -20.40 -11.90 19.05
C VAL A 288 -20.85 -11.06 20.24
N ASN A 289 -21.37 -9.85 19.98
CA ASN A 289 -21.79 -8.91 21.03
C ASN A 289 -20.72 -8.61 22.10
N ASN A 290 -19.44 -8.52 21.67
CA ASN A 290 -18.25 -8.37 22.50
C ASN A 290 -17.93 -9.57 23.42
N GLU A 291 -18.58 -10.72 23.24
CA GLU A 291 -18.29 -11.95 23.97
C GLU A 291 -17.62 -12.97 23.06
N PRO A 292 -16.53 -13.63 23.49
CA PRO A 292 -15.91 -14.71 22.73
C PRO A 292 -16.90 -15.87 22.61
N VAL A 293 -17.05 -16.38 21.39
CA VAL A 293 -17.82 -17.60 21.11
C VAL A 293 -16.89 -18.78 20.99
N GLN A 294 -17.29 -19.93 21.51
CA GLN A 294 -16.52 -21.16 21.33
C GLN A 294 -16.32 -21.45 19.85
N PRO A 295 -15.10 -21.76 19.40
CA PRO A 295 -14.83 -22.07 18.01
C PRO A 295 -15.75 -23.16 17.47
N PHE A 296 -16.16 -23.02 16.22
CA PHE A 296 -17.08 -23.96 15.55
C PHE A 296 -16.70 -24.18 14.08
N SER A 297 -17.22 -25.25 13.51
CA SER A 297 -17.10 -25.55 12.08
C SER A 297 -18.28 -25.04 11.28
N MET A 298 -18.04 -24.64 10.04
CA MET A 298 -19.08 -24.21 9.12
C MET A 298 -18.82 -24.76 7.71
N ASP A 299 -19.89 -25.25 7.07
CA ASP A 299 -19.88 -25.59 5.65
C ASP A 299 -20.05 -24.32 4.82
N VAL A 300 -19.12 -24.06 3.90
CA VAL A 300 -19.10 -22.94 2.98
C VAL A 300 -19.29 -23.38 1.52
N THR A 301 -19.92 -24.52 1.31
CA THR A 301 -20.23 -25.01 -0.03
C THR A 301 -21.08 -24.01 -0.79
N LYS A 302 -20.62 -23.64 -1.97
CA LYS A 302 -21.34 -22.71 -2.85
C LYS A 302 -21.96 -23.43 -4.04
N ASP A 303 -23.17 -23.03 -4.41
CA ASP A 303 -23.74 -23.44 -5.70
C ASP A 303 -23.13 -22.61 -6.83
N ILE A 304 -22.02 -23.14 -7.39
CA ILE A 304 -21.29 -22.50 -8.49
C ILE A 304 -22.18 -22.32 -9.74
N LYS A 305 -23.20 -23.16 -9.93
CA LYS A 305 -24.13 -23.03 -11.07
C LYS A 305 -25.05 -21.82 -10.88
N ALA A 306 -25.61 -21.66 -9.68
CA ALA A 306 -26.42 -20.48 -9.34
C ALA A 306 -25.59 -19.18 -9.40
N GLU A 307 -24.36 -19.16 -8.89
CA GLU A 307 -23.48 -18.01 -9.00
C GLU A 307 -23.16 -17.64 -10.46
N LYS A 308 -22.84 -18.64 -11.29
CA LYS A 308 -22.60 -18.40 -12.73
C LYS A 308 -23.82 -17.88 -13.45
N ALA A 309 -25.01 -18.31 -13.08
CA ALA A 309 -26.26 -17.84 -13.69
C ALA A 309 -26.56 -16.35 -13.36
N GLN A 310 -26.04 -15.84 -12.25
CA GLN A 310 -26.16 -14.42 -11.85
C GLN A 310 -25.11 -13.52 -12.52
N ARG A 311 -24.12 -14.09 -13.17
CA ARG A 311 -23.03 -13.33 -13.80
C ARG A 311 -23.54 -12.53 -14.99
N ASN A 312 -23.20 -11.23 -15.00
CA ASN A 312 -23.53 -10.31 -16.09
C ASN A 312 -22.24 -9.73 -16.71
N ASP A 313 -21.69 -10.42 -17.71
CA ASP A 313 -20.44 -10.02 -18.36
C ASP A 313 -20.57 -8.68 -19.11
N LYS A 314 -21.76 -8.37 -19.66
CA LYS A 314 -22.01 -7.08 -20.34
C LYS A 314 -21.95 -5.92 -19.35
N LEU A 315 -22.55 -6.09 -18.16
CA LEU A 315 -22.49 -5.08 -17.11
C LEU A 315 -21.07 -4.93 -16.57
N ALA A 316 -20.35 -6.02 -16.38
CA ALA A 316 -18.96 -5.99 -15.92
C ALA A 316 -18.06 -5.22 -16.92
N GLU A 317 -18.24 -5.44 -18.22
CA GLU A 317 -17.49 -4.72 -19.25
C GLU A 317 -17.88 -3.24 -19.31
N ALA A 318 -19.17 -2.92 -19.22
CA ALA A 318 -19.63 -1.53 -19.17
C ALA A 318 -19.05 -0.76 -17.97
N ILE A 319 -18.97 -1.38 -16.80
CA ILE A 319 -18.36 -0.78 -15.60
C ILE A 319 -16.86 -0.53 -15.83
N LYS A 320 -16.13 -1.48 -16.43
CA LYS A 320 -14.71 -1.30 -16.77
C LYS A 320 -14.50 -0.14 -17.72
N GLN A 321 -15.28 -0.06 -18.80
CA GLN A 321 -15.20 1.02 -19.78
C GLN A 321 -15.55 2.37 -19.16
N LEU A 322 -16.59 2.44 -18.33
CA LEU A 322 -16.94 3.65 -17.60
C LEU A 322 -15.81 4.11 -16.68
N SER A 323 -15.21 3.17 -15.93
CA SER A 323 -14.08 3.47 -15.05
C SER A 323 -12.86 3.96 -15.83
N ARG A 324 -12.56 3.30 -16.97
CA ARG A 324 -11.49 3.69 -17.89
C ARG A 324 -11.65 5.11 -18.42
N LEU A 325 -12.85 5.46 -18.87
CA LEU A 325 -13.14 6.80 -19.43
C LEU A 325 -13.16 7.87 -18.34
N LYS A 326 -13.69 7.56 -17.16
CA LYS A 326 -13.86 8.52 -16.06
C LYS A 326 -12.56 8.80 -15.31
N TYR A 327 -11.73 7.80 -15.10
CA TYR A 327 -10.57 7.87 -14.24
C TYR A 327 -9.24 7.73 -14.99
N GLY A 328 -9.24 7.20 -16.21
CA GLY A 328 -8.03 7.08 -17.02
C GLY A 328 -7.81 8.33 -17.88
N ARG A 329 -6.54 8.72 -18.04
CA ARG A 329 -6.09 9.85 -18.88
C ARG A 329 -5.38 9.31 -20.12
N ASP A 330 -5.40 10.06 -21.23
CA ASP A 330 -4.63 9.70 -22.42
C ASP A 330 -3.15 9.61 -22.09
N VAL A 331 -2.52 8.48 -22.38
CA VAL A 331 -1.13 8.21 -22.02
C VAL A 331 -0.16 9.24 -22.61
N ARG A 332 -0.42 9.73 -23.82
CA ARG A 332 0.45 10.73 -24.49
C ARG A 332 0.47 12.06 -23.74
N LEU A 333 -0.68 12.49 -23.22
CA LEU A 333 -0.76 13.68 -22.37
C LEU A 333 -0.02 13.49 -21.07
N VAL A 334 -0.18 12.31 -20.46
CA VAL A 334 0.52 11.97 -19.21
C VAL A 334 2.03 11.93 -19.43
N GLU A 335 2.52 11.31 -20.49
CA GLU A 335 3.96 11.26 -20.80
C GLU A 335 4.53 12.65 -21.07
N SER A 336 3.81 13.51 -21.78
CA SER A 336 4.23 14.90 -22.01
C SER A 336 4.33 15.71 -20.71
N GLU A 337 3.33 15.60 -19.84
CA GLU A 337 3.35 16.27 -18.53
C GLU A 337 4.50 15.77 -17.61
N ILE A 338 4.78 14.47 -17.64
CA ILE A 338 5.91 13.89 -16.90
C ILE A 338 7.22 14.45 -17.45
N ALA A 339 7.42 14.44 -18.76
CA ALA A 339 8.65 14.91 -19.40
C ALA A 339 8.91 16.40 -19.10
N GLU A 340 7.86 17.24 -19.20
CA GLU A 340 7.96 18.67 -18.91
C GLU A 340 8.34 18.93 -17.44
N ARG A 341 7.65 18.26 -16.49
CA ARG A 341 7.84 18.51 -15.06
C ARG A 341 9.17 17.95 -14.54
N SER A 342 9.60 16.80 -15.03
CA SER A 342 10.86 16.15 -14.63
C SER A 342 12.06 16.57 -15.48
N GLN A 343 11.86 17.46 -16.45
CA GLN A 343 12.92 17.91 -17.38
C GLN A 343 13.64 16.74 -18.07
N LEU A 344 12.89 15.72 -18.49
CA LEU A 344 13.36 14.53 -19.20
C LEU A 344 13.37 14.75 -20.72
#